data_44029304b45fc24539bde771c4683ba2
#
_entry.id   44029304b45fc24539bde771c4683ba2
#
_cell.length_a   1.000
_cell.length_b   1.000
_cell.length_c   1.000
_cell.angle_alpha   90.00
_cell.angle_beta   90.00
_cell.angle_gamma   90.00
#
_symmetry.space_group_name_H-M   'P 1'
#
loop_
_entity.id
_entity.type
_entity.pdbx_description
1 polymer ?
#
loop_
_entity_poly.entity_id
_entity_poly.type
_entity_poly.pdbx_seq_one_letter_code
_entity_poly.pdbx_strand_id
1 'polypeptide(L)'
;GSGLVGSEMCIRDRHYRLYRKKIPVVIAYEGWDAAGKGGNIKRIAGALDPRGYEVHPIASPEPHEKARHYLWRFWTRLPKTGHIAIFDRTWYGRVMVERLEGFCNTNDWQRAYNEINEFEKELSQWGAVIIKFWVQIDKDTQLERFTERQNTPEKQWKITDEDWRNRDKWDQYEDAVNEMLQKTSTEYAPWHILESVDKKYARIKALKIVIEELEKALG
;
A
#
# COMPACT_ATOMS: atom_id res chain seq x y z
N GLY A 1 1.95 -23.28 -10.42
CA GLY A 1 3.03 -22.71 -11.25
C GLY A 1 2.57 -21.96 -12.48
N SER A 2 1.74 -22.56 -13.31
CA SER A 2 1.32 -21.95 -14.59
C SER A 2 0.51 -20.65 -14.46
N GLY A 3 -0.32 -20.53 -13.42
CA GLY A 3 -1.16 -19.33 -13.21
C GLY A 3 -0.38 -18.08 -12.82
N LEU A 4 0.72 -18.20 -12.09
CA LEU A 4 1.57 -17.06 -11.72
C LEU A 4 2.36 -16.54 -12.90
N VAL A 5 2.97 -17.43 -13.69
CA VAL A 5 3.74 -17.06 -14.87
C VAL A 5 2.86 -16.34 -15.91
N GLY A 6 1.64 -16.84 -16.15
CA GLY A 6 0.69 -16.19 -17.03
C GLY A 6 0.30 -14.78 -16.56
N SER A 7 0.05 -14.60 -15.26
CA SER A 7 -0.28 -13.28 -14.69
C SER A 7 0.89 -12.29 -14.75
N GLU A 8 2.12 -12.75 -14.55
CA GLU A 8 3.33 -11.91 -14.65
C GLU A 8 3.57 -11.42 -16.09
N MET A 9 3.42 -12.30 -17.08
CA MET A 9 3.48 -11.93 -18.50
C MET A 9 2.39 -10.91 -18.86
N CYS A 10 1.18 -11.11 -18.38
CA CYS A 10 0.08 -10.18 -18.58
C CYS A 10 0.36 -8.78 -18.00
N ILE A 11 0.96 -8.69 -16.82
CA ILE A 11 1.32 -7.40 -16.20
C ILE A 11 2.40 -6.69 -17.03
N ARG A 12 3.43 -7.40 -17.50
CA ARG A 12 4.49 -6.80 -18.31
C ARG A 12 3.97 -6.20 -19.62
N ASP A 13 3.09 -6.92 -20.31
CA ASP A 13 2.47 -6.41 -21.55
C ASP A 13 1.66 -5.14 -21.30
N ARG A 14 0.83 -5.13 -20.23
CA ARG A 14 0.04 -3.95 -19.85
C ARG A 14 0.93 -2.78 -19.43
N HIS A 15 2.00 -3.03 -18.71
CA HIS A 15 2.97 -2.00 -18.34
C HIS A 15 3.56 -1.32 -19.57
N TYR A 16 3.94 -2.09 -20.61
CA TYR A 16 4.40 -1.53 -21.87
C TYR A 16 3.33 -0.68 -22.57
N ARG A 17 2.08 -1.13 -22.59
CA ARG A 17 0.95 -0.38 -23.15
C ARG A 17 0.67 0.91 -22.37
N LEU A 18 0.73 0.89 -21.02
CA LEU A 18 0.62 2.08 -20.17
C LEU A 18 1.71 3.10 -20.48
N TYR A 19 2.95 2.62 -20.63
CA TYR A 19 4.08 3.48 -21.00
C TYR A 19 3.82 4.21 -22.32
N ARG A 20 3.34 3.50 -23.33
CA ARG A 20 2.99 4.09 -24.64
C ARG A 20 1.82 5.07 -24.58
N LYS A 21 0.80 4.77 -23.79
CA LYS A 21 -0.37 5.65 -23.58
C LYS A 21 -0.09 6.75 -22.56
N LYS A 22 1.09 6.79 -21.95
CA LYS A 22 1.49 7.76 -20.92
C LYS A 22 0.57 7.80 -19.71
N ILE A 23 -0.01 6.67 -19.31
CA ILE A 23 -0.88 6.54 -18.16
C ILE A 23 -0.04 6.30 -16.91
N PRO A 24 -0.04 7.20 -15.90
CA PRO A 24 0.64 6.98 -14.64
C PRO A 24 -0.17 6.03 -13.73
N VAL A 25 0.53 5.24 -12.90
CA VAL A 25 -0.10 4.32 -11.96
C VAL A 25 0.48 4.50 -10.57
N VAL A 26 -0.38 4.54 -9.57
CA VAL A 26 -0.01 4.57 -8.16
C VAL A 26 -0.58 3.33 -7.48
N ILE A 27 0.29 2.51 -6.89
CA ILE A 27 -0.12 1.34 -6.10
C ILE A 27 0.23 1.60 -4.64
N ALA A 28 -0.78 1.66 -3.79
CA ALA A 28 -0.65 1.98 -2.37
C ALA A 28 -0.88 0.72 -1.52
N TYR A 29 0.09 0.36 -0.70
CA TYR A 29 0.02 -0.79 0.20
C TYR A 29 -0.07 -0.37 1.66
N GLU A 30 -1.15 -0.77 2.31
CA GLU A 30 -1.32 -0.75 3.75
C GLU A 30 -1.70 -2.15 4.27
N GLY A 31 -1.67 -2.34 5.56
CA GLY A 31 -2.06 -3.61 6.19
C GLY A 31 -1.33 -3.87 7.48
N TRP A 32 -1.78 -4.90 8.20
CA TRP A 32 -1.21 -5.28 9.47
C TRP A 32 0.28 -5.60 9.39
N ASP A 33 0.98 -5.41 10.50
CA ASP A 33 2.36 -5.87 10.62
C ASP A 33 2.41 -7.39 10.45
N ALA A 34 3.44 -7.88 9.78
CA ALA A 34 3.58 -9.27 9.34
C ALA A 34 2.50 -9.79 8.36
N ALA A 35 1.56 -8.99 7.89
CA ALA A 35 0.54 -9.42 6.93
C ALA A 35 1.11 -9.89 5.58
N GLY A 36 2.31 -9.42 5.19
CA GLY A 36 2.97 -9.88 3.97
C GLY A 36 3.02 -8.84 2.85
N LYS A 37 2.89 -7.54 3.18
CA LYS A 37 3.01 -6.41 2.25
C LYS A 37 4.24 -6.53 1.33
N GLY A 38 5.43 -6.59 1.89
CA GLY A 38 6.67 -6.67 1.11
C GLY A 38 6.75 -7.88 0.17
N GLY A 39 6.15 -9.02 0.54
CA GLY A 39 6.06 -10.20 -0.33
C GLY A 39 5.11 -10.01 -1.52
N ASN A 40 4.03 -9.25 -1.35
CA ASN A 40 3.13 -8.84 -2.43
C ASN A 40 3.83 -7.85 -3.37
N ILE A 41 4.42 -6.79 -2.80
CA ILE A 41 5.16 -5.76 -3.56
C ILE A 41 6.27 -6.41 -4.41
N LYS A 42 7.08 -7.29 -3.80
CA LYS A 42 8.13 -8.02 -4.53
C LYS A 42 7.58 -8.81 -5.71
N ARG A 43 6.39 -9.41 -5.57
CA ARG A 43 5.78 -10.21 -6.65
C ARG A 43 5.29 -9.33 -7.79
N ILE A 44 4.65 -8.19 -7.50
CA ILE A 44 4.22 -7.23 -8.54
C ILE A 44 5.43 -6.60 -9.21
N ALA A 45 6.39 -6.10 -8.43
CA ALA A 45 7.62 -5.48 -8.96
C ALA A 45 8.41 -6.43 -9.87
N GLY A 46 8.47 -7.71 -9.53
CA GLY A 46 9.12 -8.73 -10.36
C GLY A 46 8.44 -8.98 -11.72
N ALA A 47 7.17 -8.59 -11.87
CA ALA A 47 6.43 -8.69 -13.13
C ALA A 47 6.55 -7.42 -14.00
N LEU A 48 7.13 -6.33 -13.49
CA LEU A 48 7.27 -5.04 -14.17
C LEU A 48 8.66 -4.89 -14.83
N ASP A 49 8.75 -3.97 -15.79
CA ASP A 49 10.05 -3.53 -16.31
C ASP A 49 10.71 -2.59 -15.29
N PRO A 50 11.94 -2.89 -14.82
CA PRO A 50 12.60 -2.10 -13.79
C PRO A 50 12.84 -0.62 -14.15
N ARG A 51 12.80 -0.26 -15.43
CA ARG A 51 12.95 1.12 -15.90
C ARG A 51 11.66 1.93 -15.77
N GLY A 52 10.52 1.28 -15.58
CA GLY A 52 9.19 1.91 -15.60
C GLY A 52 8.49 1.95 -14.25
N TYR A 53 9.13 1.56 -13.16
CA TYR A 53 8.53 1.64 -11.82
C TYR A 53 9.55 2.03 -10.76
N GLU A 54 9.02 2.56 -9.65
CA GLU A 54 9.77 2.81 -8.42
C GLU A 54 9.01 2.27 -7.23
N VAL A 55 9.72 1.69 -6.26
CA VAL A 55 9.16 1.29 -4.96
C VAL A 55 9.62 2.27 -3.90
N HIS A 56 8.67 2.88 -3.21
CA HIS A 56 8.91 3.84 -2.14
C HIS A 56 8.59 3.22 -0.78
N PRO A 57 9.58 2.71 -0.03
CA PRO A 57 9.39 2.33 1.37
C PRO A 57 9.26 3.60 2.21
N ILE A 58 8.10 3.79 2.84
CA ILE A 58 7.81 4.98 3.63
C ILE A 58 8.12 4.69 5.10
N ALA A 59 9.13 5.36 5.61
CA ALA A 59 9.52 5.37 7.02
C ALA A 59 9.03 6.66 7.73
N SER A 60 9.44 6.85 8.98
CA SER A 60 9.22 8.10 9.70
C SER A 60 9.72 9.29 8.90
N PRO A 61 8.98 10.43 8.91
CA PRO A 61 9.36 11.57 8.11
C PRO A 61 10.66 12.21 8.60
N GLU A 62 11.53 12.59 7.66
CA GLU A 62 12.75 13.33 7.90
C GLU A 62 12.46 14.77 8.39
N PRO A 63 13.40 15.44 9.06
CA PRO A 63 13.19 16.81 9.56
C PRO A 63 12.68 17.80 8.50
N HIS A 64 13.18 17.73 7.28
CA HIS A 64 12.74 18.59 6.18
C HIS A 64 11.34 18.24 5.67
N GLU A 65 10.89 16.98 5.82
CA GLU A 65 9.52 16.53 5.51
C GLU A 65 8.55 16.97 6.62
N LYS A 66 8.96 16.88 7.89
CA LYS A 66 8.15 17.33 9.04
C LYS A 66 7.85 18.83 9.01
N ALA A 67 8.74 19.63 8.42
CA ALA A 67 8.55 21.07 8.25
C ALA A 67 7.51 21.44 7.18
N ARG A 68 6.91 20.48 6.51
CA ARG A 68 5.95 20.65 5.41
C ARG A 68 4.65 19.92 5.68
N HIS A 69 3.62 20.19 4.87
CA HIS A 69 2.38 19.42 4.90
C HIS A 69 2.68 17.93 4.68
N TYR A 70 2.08 17.03 5.44
CA TYR A 70 2.41 15.59 5.43
C TYR A 70 2.28 14.93 4.04
N LEU A 71 1.38 15.44 3.17
CA LEU A 71 1.24 14.96 1.80
C LEU A 71 2.39 15.39 0.88
N TRP A 72 3.17 16.42 1.25
CA TRP A 72 4.26 16.92 0.41
C TRP A 72 5.25 15.81 0.03
N ARG A 73 5.63 14.97 0.98
CA ARG A 73 6.57 13.87 0.75
C ARG A 73 6.05 12.82 -0.24
N PHE A 74 4.74 12.71 -0.41
CA PHE A 74 4.12 11.81 -1.37
C PHE A 74 3.99 12.47 -2.74
N TRP A 75 3.64 13.75 -2.80
CA TRP A 75 3.67 14.53 -4.03
C TRP A 75 5.03 14.44 -4.75
N THR A 76 6.12 14.51 -4.02
CA THR A 76 7.47 14.45 -4.58
C THR A 76 7.89 13.06 -5.07
N ARG A 77 7.11 12.04 -4.75
CA ARG A 77 7.36 10.63 -5.12
C ARG A 77 6.34 10.08 -6.11
N LEU A 78 5.46 10.92 -6.64
CA LEU A 78 4.51 10.50 -7.66
C LEU A 78 5.22 10.08 -8.95
N PRO A 79 4.64 9.11 -9.69
CA PRO A 79 5.23 8.66 -10.93
C PRO A 79 5.09 9.73 -12.02
N LYS A 80 6.03 9.80 -12.92
CA LYS A 80 5.82 10.50 -14.19
C LYS A 80 4.87 9.68 -15.09
N THR A 81 4.30 10.33 -16.09
CA THR A 81 3.37 9.68 -17.03
C THR A 81 3.98 8.41 -17.64
N GLY A 82 3.17 7.35 -17.71
CA GLY A 82 3.60 6.05 -18.22
C GLY A 82 4.46 5.21 -17.26
N HIS A 83 4.61 5.65 -16.00
CA HIS A 83 5.39 4.94 -14.97
C HIS A 83 4.51 4.56 -13.79
N ILE A 84 5.03 3.68 -12.94
CA ILE A 84 4.33 3.13 -11.78
C ILE A 84 5.10 3.49 -10.50
N ALA A 85 4.43 4.09 -9.53
CA ALA A 85 4.94 4.23 -8.17
C ALA A 85 4.25 3.22 -7.26
N ILE A 86 5.02 2.45 -6.49
CA ILE A 86 4.51 1.50 -5.50
C ILE A 86 4.92 2.01 -4.12
N PHE A 87 3.95 2.32 -3.28
CA PHE A 87 4.19 2.80 -1.93
C PHE A 87 4.03 1.64 -0.92
N ASP A 88 5.09 1.31 -0.19
CA ASP A 88 5.05 0.42 0.98
C ASP A 88 4.89 1.29 2.23
N ARG A 89 3.69 1.30 2.79
CA ARG A 89 3.11 2.34 3.65
C ARG A 89 2.87 3.65 2.87
N THR A 90 1.91 4.43 3.32
CA THR A 90 1.39 5.52 2.51
C THR A 90 1.00 6.73 3.36
N TRP A 91 0.31 7.69 2.74
CA TRP A 91 -0.31 8.85 3.40
C TRP A 91 -1.37 8.48 4.43
N TYR A 92 -1.88 7.26 4.38
CA TYR A 92 -2.84 6.74 5.36
C TYR A 92 -2.25 6.55 6.76
N GLY A 93 -0.92 6.56 6.90
CA GLY A 93 -0.26 6.61 8.20
C GLY A 93 -0.76 7.76 9.09
N ARG A 94 -1.20 8.89 8.51
CA ARG A 94 -1.79 10.04 9.22
C ARG A 94 -3.02 9.66 10.03
N VAL A 95 -3.91 8.82 9.51
CA VAL A 95 -5.16 8.40 10.15
C VAL A 95 -5.05 7.09 10.93
N MET A 96 -3.91 6.43 10.87
CA MET A 96 -3.60 5.19 11.60
C MET A 96 -2.48 5.41 12.64
N VAL A 97 -1.24 5.15 12.28
CA VAL A 97 -0.11 5.17 13.23
C VAL A 97 0.10 6.55 13.84
N GLU A 98 0.05 7.63 13.06
CA GLU A 98 0.27 8.97 13.59
C GLU A 98 -0.85 9.42 14.53
N ARG A 99 -2.09 9.01 14.26
CA ARG A 99 -3.26 9.20 15.15
C ARG A 99 -3.08 8.44 16.46
N LEU A 100 -2.75 7.16 16.41
CA LEU A 100 -2.74 6.27 17.57
C LEU A 100 -1.49 6.44 18.44
N GLU A 101 -0.38 6.83 17.84
CA GLU A 101 0.85 7.15 18.57
C GLU A 101 0.95 8.62 19.02
N GLY A 102 -0.05 9.44 18.69
CA GLY A 102 -0.06 10.84 19.08
C GLY A 102 0.98 11.71 18.35
N PHE A 103 1.41 11.31 17.15
CA PHE A 103 2.37 12.08 16.34
C PHE A 103 1.74 13.26 15.62
N CYS A 104 0.41 13.34 15.62
CA CYS A 104 -0.36 14.48 15.15
C CYS A 104 -1.54 14.73 16.09
N ASN A 105 -2.08 15.95 16.09
CA ASN A 105 -3.24 16.31 16.92
C ASN A 105 -4.56 15.81 16.30
N THR A 106 -5.65 15.91 17.08
CA THR A 106 -6.97 15.43 16.65
C THR A 106 -7.47 16.13 15.39
N ASN A 107 -7.31 17.46 15.29
CA ASN A 107 -7.75 18.19 14.11
C ASN A 107 -6.99 17.75 12.85
N ASP A 108 -5.71 17.42 12.99
CA ASP A 108 -4.87 17.00 11.86
C ASP A 108 -5.31 15.67 11.25
N TRP A 109 -5.56 14.64 12.07
CA TRP A 109 -5.98 13.36 11.50
C TRP A 109 -7.45 13.35 11.08
N GLN A 110 -8.31 14.14 11.74
CA GLN A 110 -9.73 14.25 11.34
C GLN A 110 -9.87 14.91 9.96
N ARG A 111 -9.14 16.00 9.71
CA ARG A 111 -9.18 16.69 8.41
C ARG A 111 -8.48 15.85 7.31
N ALA A 112 -7.53 14.97 7.69
CA ALA A 112 -6.76 14.18 6.75
C ALA A 112 -7.62 13.25 5.87
N TYR A 113 -8.77 12.78 6.33
CA TYR A 113 -9.68 12.00 5.50
C TYR A 113 -10.12 12.76 4.24
N ASN A 114 -10.50 14.03 4.40
CA ASN A 114 -10.87 14.87 3.26
C ASN A 114 -9.65 15.21 2.39
N GLU A 115 -8.53 15.57 3.01
CA GLU A 115 -7.29 15.90 2.31
C GLU A 115 -6.78 14.74 1.45
N ILE A 116 -6.86 13.50 1.96
CA ILE A 116 -6.49 12.29 1.23
C ILE A 116 -7.44 12.03 0.06
N ASN A 117 -8.75 12.17 0.28
CA ASN A 117 -9.72 11.97 -0.78
C ASN A 117 -9.54 13.01 -1.91
N GLU A 118 -9.28 14.27 -1.58
CA GLU A 118 -8.99 15.30 -2.60
C GLU A 118 -7.65 15.03 -3.30
N PHE A 119 -6.61 14.62 -2.58
CA PHE A 119 -5.33 14.23 -3.16
C PHE A 119 -5.49 13.10 -4.19
N GLU A 120 -6.19 12.04 -3.85
CA GLU A 120 -6.44 10.91 -4.74
C GLU A 120 -7.36 11.30 -5.91
N LYS A 121 -8.33 12.17 -5.68
CA LYS A 121 -9.21 12.71 -6.72
C LYS A 121 -8.43 13.52 -7.76
N GLU A 122 -7.55 14.41 -7.32
CA GLU A 122 -6.69 15.18 -8.22
C GLU A 122 -5.81 14.27 -9.07
N LEU A 123 -5.23 13.23 -8.48
CA LEU A 123 -4.45 12.23 -9.22
C LEU A 123 -5.30 11.48 -10.25
N SER A 124 -6.52 11.07 -9.88
CA SER A 124 -7.45 10.41 -10.79
C SER A 124 -7.85 11.33 -11.94
N GLN A 125 -8.14 12.60 -11.66
CA GLN A 125 -8.46 13.61 -12.69
C GLN A 125 -7.27 13.92 -13.60
N TRP A 126 -6.04 13.82 -13.10
CA TRP A 126 -4.83 13.89 -13.92
C TRP A 126 -4.68 12.69 -14.86
N GLY A 127 -5.46 11.62 -14.65
CA GLY A 127 -5.44 10.39 -15.43
C GLY A 127 -4.61 9.27 -14.81
N ALA A 128 -4.26 9.39 -13.53
CA ALA A 128 -3.59 8.32 -12.81
C ALA A 128 -4.56 7.20 -12.43
N VAL A 129 -4.11 5.95 -12.60
CA VAL A 129 -4.76 4.77 -12.03
C VAL A 129 -4.29 4.61 -10.59
N ILE A 130 -5.23 4.56 -9.63
CA ILE A 130 -4.91 4.41 -8.22
C ILE A 130 -5.41 3.05 -7.74
N ILE A 131 -4.51 2.20 -7.28
CA ILE A 131 -4.82 0.86 -6.76
C ILE A 131 -4.42 0.82 -5.29
N LYS A 132 -5.38 0.64 -4.39
CA LYS A 132 -5.14 0.61 -2.94
C LYS A 132 -5.37 -0.78 -2.39
N PHE A 133 -4.37 -1.32 -1.69
CA PHE A 133 -4.44 -2.61 -1.04
C PHE A 133 -4.37 -2.49 0.48
N TRP A 134 -5.36 -3.07 1.14
CA TRP A 134 -5.28 -3.40 2.56
C TRP A 134 -4.96 -4.90 2.70
N VAL A 135 -3.79 -5.23 3.27
CA VAL A 135 -3.36 -6.61 3.48
C VAL A 135 -3.82 -7.08 4.86
N GLN A 136 -4.86 -7.92 4.85
CA GLN A 136 -5.61 -8.35 6.03
C GLN A 136 -5.12 -9.70 6.56
N ILE A 137 -4.90 -9.76 7.87
CA ILE A 137 -4.78 -10.99 8.66
C ILE A 137 -5.53 -10.81 9.98
N ASP A 138 -5.81 -11.89 10.65
CA ASP A 138 -6.31 -11.88 12.04
C ASP A 138 -5.17 -11.77 13.05
N LYS A 139 -5.55 -11.49 14.29
CA LYS A 139 -4.63 -11.28 15.41
C LYS A 139 -3.80 -12.53 15.73
N ASP A 140 -4.38 -13.72 15.58
CA ASP A 140 -3.69 -14.99 15.87
C ASP A 140 -2.65 -15.30 14.80
N THR A 141 -3.00 -15.15 13.53
CA THR A 141 -2.05 -15.27 12.42
C THR A 141 -0.88 -14.28 12.55
N GLN A 142 -1.12 -13.07 13.05
CA GLN A 142 -0.04 -12.11 13.32
C GLN A 142 0.91 -12.62 14.40
N LEU A 143 0.37 -13.15 15.51
CA LEU A 143 1.16 -13.69 16.60
C LEU A 143 2.04 -14.87 16.14
N GLU A 144 1.47 -15.80 15.40
CA GLU A 144 2.21 -16.92 14.82
C GLU A 144 3.40 -16.43 13.99
N ARG A 145 3.16 -15.42 13.13
CA ARG A 145 4.21 -14.85 12.27
C ARG A 145 5.26 -14.06 13.03
N PHE A 146 4.89 -13.37 14.10
CA PHE A 146 5.83 -12.69 15.01
C PHE A 146 6.73 -13.71 15.70
N THR A 147 6.14 -14.77 16.23
CA THR A 147 6.86 -15.88 16.88
C THR A 147 7.81 -16.58 15.90
N GLU A 148 7.33 -16.86 14.67
CA GLU A 148 8.19 -17.42 13.60
C GLU A 148 9.40 -16.51 13.32
N ARG A 149 9.20 -15.19 13.23
CA ARG A 149 10.29 -14.24 12.98
C ARG A 149 11.29 -14.21 14.11
N GLN A 150 10.85 -14.23 15.37
CA GLN A 150 11.74 -14.26 16.54
C GLN A 150 12.58 -15.54 16.59
N ASN A 151 12.00 -16.67 16.22
CA ASN A 151 12.65 -17.99 16.27
C ASN A 151 13.49 -18.31 15.02
N THR A 152 13.49 -17.46 14.00
CA THR A 152 14.24 -17.65 12.76
C THR A 152 15.35 -16.60 12.68
N PRO A 153 16.65 -16.96 12.85
CA PRO A 153 17.76 -16.00 12.90
C PRO A 153 17.77 -15.01 11.71
N GLU A 154 17.50 -15.50 10.50
CA GLU A 154 17.51 -14.69 9.27
C GLU A 154 16.30 -13.75 9.16
N LYS A 155 15.32 -13.87 10.08
CA LYS A 155 14.09 -13.06 10.11
C LYS A 155 13.98 -12.15 11.31
N GLN A 156 14.83 -12.28 12.31
CA GLN A 156 14.76 -11.51 13.57
C GLN A 156 14.82 -10.00 13.32
N TRP A 157 15.57 -9.54 12.34
CA TRP A 157 15.65 -8.12 11.97
C TRP A 157 14.32 -7.53 11.46
N LYS A 158 13.31 -8.38 11.16
CA LYS A 158 11.98 -7.99 10.67
C LYS A 158 10.97 -7.78 11.78
N ILE A 159 11.34 -7.98 13.03
CA ILE A 159 10.47 -7.75 14.17
C ILE A 159 11.13 -6.78 15.13
N THR A 160 10.37 -5.80 15.57
CA THR A 160 10.81 -4.71 16.44
C THR A 160 9.88 -4.57 17.63
N ASP A 161 10.29 -3.81 18.64
CA ASP A 161 9.44 -3.46 19.78
C ASP A 161 8.19 -2.65 19.34
N GLU A 162 8.29 -1.93 18.21
CA GLU A 162 7.15 -1.21 17.61
C GLU A 162 6.05 -2.18 17.16
N ASP A 163 6.42 -3.30 16.54
CA ASP A 163 5.44 -4.31 16.11
C ASP A 163 4.63 -4.85 17.29
N TRP A 164 5.28 -5.08 18.44
CA TRP A 164 4.62 -5.53 19.67
C TRP A 164 3.73 -4.46 20.28
N ARG A 165 4.19 -3.21 20.34
CA ARG A 165 3.36 -2.09 20.83
C ARG A 165 2.12 -1.88 19.96
N ASN A 166 2.27 -1.99 18.63
CA ASN A 166 1.13 -1.89 17.71
C ASN A 166 0.13 -3.02 17.96
N ARG A 167 0.62 -4.24 18.22
CA ARG A 167 -0.23 -5.38 18.54
C ARG A 167 -1.00 -5.19 19.85
N ASP A 168 -0.40 -4.60 20.88
CA ASP A 168 -1.06 -4.31 22.15
C ASP A 168 -2.25 -3.34 21.97
N LYS A 169 -2.21 -2.49 20.94
CA LYS A 169 -3.27 -1.58 20.56
C LYS A 169 -4.18 -2.12 19.44
N TRP A 170 -4.22 -3.44 19.22
CA TRP A 170 -4.93 -4.06 18.10
C TRP A 170 -6.34 -3.50 17.88
N ASP A 171 -7.16 -3.46 18.92
CA ASP A 171 -8.56 -3.05 18.82
C ASP A 171 -8.67 -1.57 18.38
N GLN A 172 -7.79 -0.69 18.88
CA GLN A 172 -7.74 0.71 18.47
C GLN A 172 -7.29 0.86 17.00
N TYR A 173 -6.34 0.03 16.56
CA TYR A 173 -5.94 -0.01 15.15
C TYR A 173 -7.06 -0.53 14.27
N GLU A 174 -7.80 -1.55 14.70
CA GLU A 174 -8.93 -2.11 13.96
C GLU A 174 -10.03 -1.06 13.76
N ASP A 175 -10.37 -0.30 14.79
CA ASP A 175 -11.32 0.82 14.69
C ASP A 175 -10.82 1.89 13.70
N ALA A 176 -9.55 2.28 13.79
CA ALA A 176 -8.98 3.27 12.89
C ALA A 176 -8.93 2.79 11.43
N VAL A 177 -8.64 1.51 11.21
CA VAL A 177 -8.65 0.88 9.89
C VAL A 177 -10.04 0.83 9.31
N ASN A 178 -11.04 0.41 10.10
CA ASN A 178 -12.43 0.37 9.65
C ASN A 178 -12.93 1.76 9.27
N GLU A 179 -12.63 2.77 10.08
CA GLU A 179 -12.97 4.16 9.77
C GLU A 179 -12.27 4.65 8.49
N MET A 180 -10.99 4.34 8.33
CA MET A 180 -10.23 4.66 7.11
C MET A 180 -10.84 4.03 5.87
N LEU A 181 -11.13 2.74 5.91
CA LEU A 181 -11.72 2.02 4.77
C LEU A 181 -13.09 2.61 4.39
N GLN A 182 -13.93 2.92 5.37
CA GLN A 182 -15.26 3.52 5.14
C GLN A 182 -15.19 4.92 4.55
N LYS A 183 -14.30 5.77 5.10
CA LYS A 183 -14.23 7.19 4.71
C LYS A 183 -13.44 7.46 3.42
N THR A 184 -12.61 6.51 3.00
CA THR A 184 -11.69 6.73 1.88
C THR A 184 -11.80 5.71 0.76
N SER A 185 -12.77 4.79 0.78
CA SER A 185 -13.08 3.93 -0.36
C SER A 185 -13.98 4.67 -1.33
N THR A 186 -13.38 5.44 -2.23
CA THR A 186 -14.09 6.26 -3.22
C THR A 186 -14.28 5.51 -4.53
N GLU A 187 -15.17 6.00 -5.41
CA GLU A 187 -15.40 5.41 -6.75
C GLU A 187 -14.13 5.46 -7.62
N TYR A 188 -13.35 6.53 -7.50
CA TYR A 188 -12.12 6.73 -8.28
C TYR A 188 -10.88 6.05 -7.67
N ALA A 189 -10.93 5.64 -6.40
CA ALA A 189 -9.86 4.93 -5.71
C ALA A 189 -10.43 4.01 -4.60
N PRO A 190 -11.05 2.89 -4.96
CA PRO A 190 -11.59 1.94 -3.99
C PRO A 190 -10.46 1.16 -3.29
N TRP A 191 -10.73 0.72 -2.05
CA TRP A 191 -9.87 -0.21 -1.35
C TRP A 191 -10.12 -1.65 -1.80
N HIS A 192 -9.03 -2.37 -2.06
CA HIS A 192 -9.03 -3.81 -2.29
C HIS A 192 -8.48 -4.55 -1.07
N ILE A 193 -9.28 -5.38 -0.45
CA ILE A 193 -8.87 -6.19 0.69
C ILE A 193 -8.17 -7.46 0.18
N LEU A 194 -6.95 -7.68 0.66
CA LEU A 194 -6.19 -8.90 0.38
C LEU A 194 -6.16 -9.78 1.63
N GLU A 195 -6.96 -10.81 1.67
CA GLU A 195 -6.95 -11.81 2.74
C GLU A 195 -5.63 -12.59 2.69
N SER A 196 -4.77 -12.40 3.66
CA SER A 196 -3.37 -12.84 3.62
C SER A 196 -3.01 -13.89 4.67
N VAL A 197 -3.99 -14.59 5.24
CA VAL A 197 -3.74 -15.81 6.01
C VAL A 197 -3.00 -16.81 5.11
N ASP A 198 -3.48 -17.03 3.90
CA ASP A 198 -2.68 -17.65 2.84
C ASP A 198 -1.96 -16.58 2.01
N LYS A 199 -0.64 -16.48 2.20
CA LYS A 199 0.21 -15.55 1.48
C LYS A 199 0.23 -15.77 -0.03
N LYS A 200 0.02 -17.01 -0.50
CA LYS A 200 0.01 -17.33 -1.93
C LYS A 200 -1.28 -16.83 -2.58
N TYR A 201 -2.40 -17.08 -1.91
CA TYR A 201 -3.70 -16.56 -2.32
C TYR A 201 -3.67 -15.03 -2.44
N ALA A 202 -3.22 -14.32 -1.40
CA ALA A 202 -3.14 -12.87 -1.40
C ALA A 202 -2.28 -12.31 -2.57
N ARG A 203 -1.17 -12.97 -2.90
CA ARG A 203 -0.31 -12.57 -4.02
C ARG A 203 -0.99 -12.76 -5.37
N ILE A 204 -1.69 -13.87 -5.56
CA ILE A 204 -2.44 -14.13 -6.80
C ILE A 204 -3.60 -13.14 -6.93
N LYS A 205 -4.34 -12.90 -5.85
CA LYS A 205 -5.43 -11.92 -5.83
C LYS A 205 -4.95 -10.52 -6.18
N ALA A 206 -3.83 -10.08 -5.59
CA ALA A 206 -3.23 -8.78 -5.90
C ALA A 206 -2.82 -8.65 -7.38
N LEU A 207 -2.17 -9.68 -7.95
CA LEU A 207 -1.81 -9.69 -9.38
C LEU A 207 -3.05 -9.59 -10.29
N LYS A 208 -4.11 -10.33 -9.98
CA LYS A 208 -5.37 -10.27 -10.74
C LYS A 208 -5.99 -8.88 -10.70
N ILE A 209 -6.09 -8.27 -9.50
CA ILE A 209 -6.63 -6.92 -9.34
C ILE A 209 -5.80 -5.91 -10.12
N VAL A 210 -4.47 -5.97 -10.05
CA VAL A 210 -3.61 -5.09 -10.85
C VAL A 210 -3.89 -5.25 -12.34
N ILE A 211 -3.98 -6.48 -12.84
CA ILE A 211 -4.29 -6.75 -14.26
C ILE A 211 -5.64 -6.12 -14.64
N GLU A 212 -6.67 -6.34 -13.84
CA GLU A 212 -8.03 -5.83 -14.09
C GLU A 212 -8.07 -4.29 -14.12
N GLU A 213 -7.43 -3.63 -13.14
CA GLU A 213 -7.39 -2.16 -13.09
C GLU A 213 -6.57 -1.56 -14.25
N LEU A 214 -5.46 -2.20 -14.63
CA LEU A 214 -4.69 -1.76 -15.78
C LEU A 214 -5.44 -2.01 -17.10
N GLU A 215 -6.20 -3.08 -17.23
CA GLU A 215 -7.07 -3.33 -18.40
C GLU A 215 -8.15 -2.28 -18.53
N LYS A 216 -8.86 -1.96 -17.46
CA LYS A 216 -9.87 -0.89 -17.44
C LYS A 216 -9.30 0.44 -17.95
N ALA A 217 -8.10 0.79 -17.51
CA ALA A 217 -7.45 2.03 -17.92
C ALA A 217 -6.95 2.01 -19.38
N LEU A 218 -6.68 0.83 -19.92
CA LEU A 218 -6.20 0.68 -21.30
C LEU A 218 -7.34 0.67 -22.34
N GLY A 219 -8.58 0.42 -21.92
CA GLY A 219 -9.77 0.42 -22.80
C GLY A 219 -9.79 -0.78 -23.73
#